data_034f8913fc29f56fbc6af6dfe2ce9e0b
#
_entry.id   034f8913fc29f56fbc6af6dfe2ce9e0b
#
_cell.length_a   1.000
_cell.length_b   1.000
_cell.length_c   1.000
_cell.angle_alpha   90.00
_cell.angle_beta   90.00
_cell.angle_gamma   90.00
#
_symmetry.space_group_name_H-M   'P 1'
#
loop_
_entity.id
_entity.type
_entity.pdbx_description
1 polymer ?
#
loop_
_entity_poly.entity_id
_entity_poly.type
_entity_poly.pdbx_seq_one_letter_code
_entity_poly.pdbx_strand_id
1 'polypeptide(L)'
;LGDLLAGTNALLLSDEVYEHIVFDGVSPQSVLEIHSLRERSFVVASFGKLLHTTGWKIGYCIAPPQLTQEFRKVHQFNVFSVNTPMQFAIAAYLEDISYVKGLSEFFERKRNLLKDGLKGSQFTILPCEGTYFLNIDYSAISQEKEFEFACSLTREHKIATIPLSAFYKEATNQQVLRVCFAKKDETLLKAVEILNKV
;
A
#
# COMPACT_ATOMS: atom_id res chain seq x y z
N LEU A 1 -11.39 14.67 -9.32
CA LEU A 1 -12.36 14.08 -8.40
C LEU A 1 -13.29 15.15 -7.81
N GLY A 2 -12.75 16.31 -7.35
CA GLY A 2 -13.57 17.40 -6.82
C GLY A 2 -14.69 17.83 -7.78
N ASP A 3 -14.37 18.03 -9.04
CA ASP A 3 -15.34 18.43 -10.07
C ASP A 3 -16.42 17.37 -10.30
N LEU A 4 -16.03 16.07 -10.28
CA LEU A 4 -16.98 14.96 -10.42
C LEU A 4 -17.97 14.85 -9.26
N LEU A 5 -17.55 15.26 -8.06
CA LEU A 5 -18.40 15.23 -6.87
C LEU A 5 -19.15 16.56 -6.64
N ALA A 6 -18.84 17.61 -7.42
CA ALA A 6 -19.53 18.88 -7.35
C ALA A 6 -21.05 18.70 -7.64
N GLY A 7 -21.90 19.35 -6.83
CA GLY A 7 -23.36 19.23 -6.97
C GLY A 7 -23.96 17.90 -6.50
N THR A 8 -23.17 16.98 -5.94
CA THR A 8 -23.67 15.74 -5.34
C THR A 8 -23.59 15.76 -3.82
N ASN A 9 -24.35 14.88 -3.16
CA ASN A 9 -24.27 14.63 -1.71
C ASN A 9 -23.36 13.45 -1.37
N ALA A 10 -22.56 12.95 -2.32
CA ALA A 10 -21.65 11.83 -2.10
C ALA A 10 -20.56 12.21 -1.09
N LEU A 11 -20.31 11.32 -0.16
CA LEU A 11 -19.15 11.39 0.74
C LEU A 11 -17.99 10.61 0.12
N LEU A 12 -16.78 10.98 0.50
CA LEU A 12 -15.56 10.34 0.06
C LEU A 12 -14.91 9.59 1.23
N LEU A 13 -14.51 8.35 1.00
CA LEU A 13 -13.62 7.61 1.89
C LEU A 13 -12.29 7.45 1.16
N SER A 14 -11.26 8.13 1.68
CA SER A 14 -9.90 8.08 1.15
C SER A 14 -9.03 7.21 2.04
N ASP A 15 -8.51 6.10 1.49
CA ASP A 15 -7.51 5.29 2.17
C ASP A 15 -6.13 5.80 1.79
N GLU A 16 -5.47 6.49 2.73
CA GLU A 16 -4.17 7.12 2.54
C GLU A 16 -3.07 6.40 3.35
N VAL A 17 -3.23 5.10 3.55
CA VAL A 17 -2.32 4.28 4.38
C VAL A 17 -0.85 4.31 3.93
N TYR A 18 -0.56 4.68 2.69
CA TYR A 18 0.78 4.81 2.11
C TYR A 18 1.19 6.26 1.85
N GLU A 19 0.57 7.24 2.49
CA GLU A 19 0.78 8.68 2.29
C GLU A 19 2.25 9.12 2.34
N HIS A 20 3.08 8.43 3.13
CA HIS A 20 4.51 8.73 3.29
C HIS A 20 5.43 7.82 2.45
N ILE A 21 4.88 7.01 1.56
CA ILE A 21 5.67 6.09 0.72
C ILE A 21 5.42 6.42 -0.75
N VAL A 22 6.10 7.46 -1.21
CA VAL A 22 6.06 7.95 -2.61
C VAL A 22 7.48 8.11 -3.13
N PHE A 23 7.68 7.97 -4.43
CA PHE A 23 8.98 7.83 -5.07
C PHE A 23 9.19 8.83 -6.22
N ASP A 24 10.41 8.86 -6.74
CA ASP A 24 10.78 9.60 -7.96
C ASP A 24 10.48 11.11 -7.86
N GLY A 25 10.55 11.68 -6.65
CA GLY A 25 10.29 13.09 -6.41
C GLY A 25 8.81 13.48 -6.50
N VAL A 26 7.89 12.51 -6.58
CA VAL A 26 6.45 12.77 -6.52
C VAL A 26 6.10 13.28 -5.12
N SER A 27 5.35 14.37 -5.05
CA SER A 27 4.82 14.86 -3.78
C SER A 27 3.65 14.00 -3.30
N PRO A 28 3.61 13.63 -2.02
CA PRO A 28 2.43 13.00 -1.45
C PRO A 28 1.20 13.87 -1.69
N GLN A 29 0.07 13.28 -1.97
CA GLN A 29 -1.19 13.98 -2.16
C GLN A 29 -2.24 13.46 -1.20
N SER A 30 -2.95 14.36 -0.55
CA SER A 30 -4.07 14.04 0.31
C SER A 30 -5.32 14.79 -0.14
N VAL A 31 -6.46 14.17 0.00
CA VAL A 31 -7.75 14.86 -0.21
C VAL A 31 -7.96 15.99 0.80
N LEU A 32 -7.22 16.00 1.90
CA LEU A 32 -7.24 17.09 2.89
C LEU A 32 -6.69 18.42 2.36
N GLU A 33 -5.86 18.38 1.32
CA GLU A 33 -5.31 19.59 0.69
C GLU A 33 -6.33 20.31 -0.20
N ILE A 34 -7.40 19.61 -0.60
CA ILE A 34 -8.43 20.12 -1.49
C ILE A 34 -9.67 20.44 -0.66
N HIS A 35 -9.96 21.73 -0.45
CA HIS A 35 -11.04 22.18 0.43
C HIS A 35 -12.40 21.51 0.14
N SER A 36 -12.81 21.45 -1.13
CA SER A 36 -14.10 20.84 -1.53
C SER A 36 -14.18 19.32 -1.27
N LEU A 37 -13.06 18.64 -1.21
CA LEU A 37 -12.98 17.22 -0.84
C LEU A 37 -12.87 17.04 0.67
N ARG A 38 -12.03 17.82 1.35
CA ARG A 38 -11.83 17.76 2.80
C ARG A 38 -13.14 17.83 3.58
N GLU A 39 -14.05 18.75 3.18
CA GLU A 39 -15.32 18.98 3.87
C GLU A 39 -16.34 17.83 3.74
N ARG A 40 -16.05 16.84 2.90
CA ARG A 40 -16.92 15.67 2.68
C ARG A 40 -16.19 14.32 2.77
N SER A 41 -14.99 14.32 3.34
CA SER A 41 -14.14 13.11 3.35
C SER A 41 -13.95 12.53 4.74
N PHE A 42 -13.89 11.19 4.78
CA PHE A 42 -13.18 10.44 5.78
C PHE A 42 -11.82 10.03 5.20
N VAL A 43 -10.74 10.50 5.78
CA VAL A 43 -9.39 10.04 5.44
C VAL A 43 -8.96 9.02 6.47
N VAL A 44 -8.60 7.84 6.03
CA VAL A 44 -8.16 6.75 6.90
C VAL A 44 -6.72 6.36 6.60
N ALA A 45 -5.94 6.15 7.64
CA ALA A 45 -4.58 5.67 7.53
C ALA A 45 -4.21 4.75 8.71
N SER A 46 -3.04 4.12 8.65
CA SER A 46 -2.64 3.11 9.62
C SER A 46 -1.23 3.32 10.13
N PHE A 47 -1.08 3.46 11.44
CA PHE A 47 0.23 3.42 12.08
C PHE A 47 0.96 2.09 11.86
N GLY A 48 0.21 1.00 11.64
CA GLY A 48 0.79 -0.30 11.33
C GLY A 48 1.66 -0.31 10.08
N LYS A 49 1.35 0.51 9.08
CA LYS A 49 2.15 0.66 7.86
C LYS A 49 3.28 1.67 8.06
N LEU A 50 2.92 2.81 8.65
CA LEU A 50 3.86 3.89 8.91
C LEU A 50 5.00 3.48 9.85
N LEU A 51 4.70 2.74 10.90
CA LEU A 51 5.63 2.41 12.00
C LEU A 51 6.04 0.92 12.03
N HIS A 52 5.79 0.16 10.96
CA HIS A 52 6.06 -1.30 10.89
C HIS A 52 5.42 -2.12 12.02
N THR A 53 4.28 -1.66 12.54
CA THR A 53 3.57 -2.28 13.66
C THR A 53 2.22 -2.86 13.21
N THR A 54 2.21 -3.60 12.10
CA THR A 54 0.98 -4.09 11.45
C THR A 54 0.11 -4.95 12.38
N GLY A 55 0.71 -5.66 13.32
CA GLY A 55 0.04 -6.47 14.33
C GLY A 55 -0.66 -5.67 15.44
N TRP A 56 -0.32 -4.40 15.63
CA TRP A 56 -0.94 -3.55 16.66
C TRP A 56 -2.36 -3.14 16.31
N LYS A 57 -2.72 -3.17 15.02
CA LYS A 57 -4.09 -2.88 14.54
C LYS A 57 -4.61 -1.50 14.96
N ILE A 58 -3.75 -0.48 14.89
CA ILE A 58 -4.09 0.90 15.21
C ILE A 58 -3.94 1.76 13.96
N GLY A 59 -4.95 2.52 13.67
CA GLY A 59 -5.01 3.53 12.62
C GLY A 59 -5.72 4.78 13.11
N TYR A 60 -5.93 5.72 12.23
CA TYR A 60 -6.65 6.95 12.51
C TYR A 60 -7.58 7.31 11.37
N CYS A 61 -8.58 8.10 11.71
CA CYS A 61 -9.50 8.68 10.77
C CYS A 61 -9.56 10.19 10.99
N ILE A 62 -9.38 10.94 9.92
CA ILE A 62 -9.50 12.40 9.89
C ILE A 62 -10.74 12.74 9.09
N ALA A 63 -11.63 13.54 9.67
CA ALA A 63 -12.85 14.00 9.01
C ALA A 63 -13.30 15.35 9.59
N PRO A 64 -14.12 16.15 8.89
CA PRO A 64 -14.68 17.37 9.45
C PRO A 64 -15.58 17.07 10.65
N PRO A 65 -15.84 18.05 11.53
CA PRO A 65 -16.51 17.82 12.82
C PRO A 65 -17.85 17.07 12.72
N GLN A 66 -18.67 17.40 11.74
CA GLN A 66 -19.98 16.76 11.54
C GLN A 66 -19.85 15.28 11.18
N LEU A 67 -18.89 14.90 10.32
CA LEU A 67 -18.64 13.53 9.96
C LEU A 67 -17.95 12.77 11.10
N THR A 68 -17.04 13.41 11.82
CA THR A 68 -16.40 12.84 13.01
C THR A 68 -17.43 12.50 14.09
N GLN A 69 -18.44 13.34 14.29
CA GLN A 69 -19.50 13.08 15.25
C GLN A 69 -20.29 11.81 14.89
N GLU A 70 -20.66 11.64 13.63
CA GLU A 70 -21.37 10.43 13.16
C GLU A 70 -20.49 9.19 13.23
N PHE A 71 -19.22 9.31 12.84
CA PHE A 71 -18.24 8.23 12.98
C PHE A 71 -18.13 7.73 14.44
N ARG A 72 -18.05 8.65 15.40
CA ARG A 72 -17.94 8.30 16.83
C ARG A 72 -19.17 7.57 17.36
N LYS A 73 -20.37 7.89 16.89
CA LYS A 73 -21.60 7.17 17.26
C LYS A 73 -21.54 5.69 16.89
N VAL A 74 -20.96 5.36 15.75
CA VAL A 74 -20.79 3.98 15.31
C VAL A 74 -19.59 3.32 16.02
N HIS A 75 -18.46 4.03 16.09
CA HIS A 75 -17.22 3.51 16.65
C HIS A 75 -17.35 3.05 18.09
N GLN A 76 -18.10 3.78 18.93
CA GLN A 76 -18.32 3.43 20.34
C GLN A 76 -18.97 2.04 20.52
N PHE A 77 -19.80 1.61 19.58
CA PHE A 77 -20.47 0.31 19.64
C PHE A 77 -19.74 -0.79 18.89
N ASN A 78 -18.87 -0.42 17.95
CA ASN A 78 -18.10 -1.37 17.15
C ASN A 78 -16.76 -1.73 17.79
N VAL A 79 -16.02 -0.74 18.26
CA VAL A 79 -14.69 -0.90 18.84
C VAL A 79 -14.64 -0.51 20.32
N PHE A 80 -15.48 0.43 20.74
CA PHE A 80 -15.54 1.08 22.03
C PHE A 80 -14.28 1.91 22.30
N SER A 81 -13.13 1.27 22.49
CA SER A 81 -11.84 1.92 22.76
C SER A 81 -10.71 1.15 22.09
N VAL A 82 -9.81 1.87 21.44
CA VAL A 82 -8.57 1.31 20.91
C VAL A 82 -7.57 1.11 22.06
N ASN A 83 -6.66 0.15 21.90
CA ASN A 83 -5.65 -0.21 22.90
C ASN A 83 -4.86 1.02 23.40
N THR A 84 -5.14 1.46 24.62
CA THR A 84 -4.62 2.70 25.19
C THR A 84 -3.09 2.69 25.37
N PRO A 85 -2.44 1.65 25.92
CA PRO A 85 -0.98 1.60 26.00
C PRO A 85 -0.28 1.79 24.66
N MET A 86 -0.81 1.20 23.59
CA MET A 86 -0.24 1.34 22.25
C MET A 86 -0.43 2.74 21.68
N GLN A 87 -1.54 3.42 21.99
CA GLN A 87 -1.73 4.82 21.60
C GLN A 87 -0.67 5.72 22.26
N PHE A 88 -0.37 5.54 23.55
CA PHE A 88 0.69 6.28 24.23
C PHE A 88 2.07 5.96 23.66
N ALA A 89 2.35 4.70 23.35
CA ALA A 89 3.62 4.31 22.73
C ALA A 89 3.81 4.96 21.34
N ILE A 90 2.75 4.99 20.53
CA ILE A 90 2.77 5.66 19.22
C ILE A 90 2.97 7.17 19.40
N ALA A 91 2.24 7.80 20.33
CA ALA A 91 2.36 9.23 20.58
C ALA A 91 3.80 9.61 20.98
N ALA A 92 4.40 8.88 21.92
CA ALA A 92 5.78 9.09 22.32
C ALA A 92 6.78 8.88 21.16
N TYR A 93 6.55 7.88 20.32
CA TYR A 93 7.41 7.63 19.16
C TYR A 93 7.34 8.76 18.13
N LEU A 94 6.17 9.36 17.94
CA LEU A 94 5.95 10.44 16.98
C LEU A 94 6.46 11.81 17.44
N GLU A 95 7.01 11.93 18.65
CA GLU A 95 7.74 13.13 19.07
C GLU A 95 8.98 13.37 18.20
N ASP A 96 9.59 12.31 17.67
CA ASP A 96 10.61 12.36 16.62
C ASP A 96 10.07 11.81 15.30
N ILE A 97 9.79 12.68 14.35
CA ILE A 97 9.28 12.33 13.02
C ILE A 97 10.38 12.08 11.99
N SER A 98 11.64 12.05 12.37
CA SER A 98 12.77 11.85 11.45
C SER A 98 12.65 10.54 10.68
N TYR A 99 12.19 9.47 11.35
CA TYR A 99 11.92 8.18 10.73
C TYR A 99 10.85 8.28 9.61
N VAL A 100 9.76 8.98 9.87
CA VAL A 100 8.68 9.16 8.88
C VAL A 100 9.19 9.89 7.64
N LYS A 101 10.01 10.94 7.83
CA LYS A 101 10.63 11.69 6.73
C LYS A 101 11.58 10.86 5.86
N GLY A 102 12.26 9.87 6.45
CA GLY A 102 13.16 8.96 5.73
C GLY A 102 12.48 7.76 5.07
N LEU A 103 11.18 7.58 5.29
CA LEU A 103 10.46 6.35 4.88
C LEU A 103 10.37 6.20 3.36
N SER A 104 10.14 7.30 2.66
CA SER A 104 10.08 7.34 1.19
C SER A 104 11.41 6.85 0.59
N GLU A 105 12.53 7.46 0.96
CA GLU A 105 13.87 7.09 0.48
C GLU A 105 14.22 5.62 0.82
N PHE A 106 13.87 5.18 2.03
CA PHE A 106 14.09 3.80 2.45
C PHE A 106 13.40 2.79 1.53
N PHE A 107 12.12 3.01 1.20
CA PHE A 107 11.37 2.10 0.34
C PHE A 107 11.71 2.29 -1.14
N GLU A 108 12.02 3.49 -1.58
CA GLU A 108 12.47 3.75 -2.95
C GLU A 108 13.74 2.96 -3.27
N ARG A 109 14.72 2.95 -2.36
CA ARG A 109 15.93 2.13 -2.50
C ARG A 109 15.60 0.63 -2.65
N LYS A 110 14.65 0.11 -1.86
CA LYS A 110 14.23 -1.30 -1.95
C LYS A 110 13.48 -1.61 -3.25
N ARG A 111 12.60 -0.67 -3.69
CA ARG A 111 11.96 -0.78 -5.00
C ARG A 111 13.00 -0.83 -6.11
N ASN A 112 13.98 0.07 -6.09
CA ASN A 112 15.02 0.14 -7.10
C ASN A 112 15.88 -1.12 -7.12
N LEU A 113 16.24 -1.66 -5.96
CA LEU A 113 16.97 -2.92 -5.87
C LEU A 113 16.24 -4.06 -6.60
N LEU A 114 14.93 -4.22 -6.36
CA LEU A 114 14.13 -5.25 -7.03
C LEU A 114 13.94 -4.93 -8.52
N LYS A 115 13.54 -3.70 -8.85
CA LYS A 115 13.30 -3.21 -10.22
C LYS A 115 14.56 -3.35 -11.09
N ASP A 116 15.70 -2.89 -10.58
CA ASP A 116 16.95 -2.92 -11.35
C ASP A 116 17.49 -4.34 -11.47
N GLY A 117 17.32 -5.16 -10.43
CA GLY A 117 17.71 -6.56 -10.45
C GLY A 117 16.93 -7.42 -11.45
N LEU A 118 15.70 -7.02 -11.77
CA LEU A 118 14.85 -7.70 -12.75
C LEU A 118 14.99 -7.13 -14.18
N LYS A 119 15.82 -6.10 -14.40
CA LYS A 119 16.14 -5.64 -15.75
C LYS A 119 16.82 -6.75 -16.54
N GLY A 120 16.20 -7.14 -17.63
CA GLY A 120 16.69 -8.24 -18.46
C GLY A 120 16.09 -9.62 -18.13
N SER A 121 15.25 -9.73 -17.11
CA SER A 121 14.37 -10.89 -16.93
C SER A 121 13.25 -10.90 -17.99
N GLN A 122 12.51 -12.00 -18.06
CA GLN A 122 11.34 -12.08 -18.93
C GLN A 122 10.10 -11.35 -18.35
N PHE A 123 10.18 -10.86 -17.11
CA PHE A 123 9.11 -10.05 -16.51
C PHE A 123 9.17 -8.61 -17.00
N THR A 124 8.00 -8.06 -17.35
CA THR A 124 7.87 -6.61 -17.60
C THR A 124 7.51 -5.91 -16.29
N ILE A 125 8.33 -4.95 -15.89
CA ILE A 125 8.15 -4.19 -14.66
C ILE A 125 7.17 -3.03 -14.92
N LEU A 126 6.07 -2.99 -14.20
CA LEU A 126 5.09 -1.91 -14.32
C LEU A 126 5.48 -0.70 -13.45
N PRO A 127 5.00 0.52 -13.78
CA PRO A 127 5.27 1.72 -13.00
C PRO A 127 4.90 1.56 -11.52
N CYS A 128 5.75 2.10 -10.65
CA CYS A 128 5.54 2.09 -9.21
C CYS A 128 6.08 3.39 -8.60
N GLU A 129 5.19 4.33 -8.36
CA GLU A 129 5.49 5.66 -7.83
C GLU A 129 5.22 5.77 -6.33
N GLY A 130 4.84 4.68 -5.69
CA GLY A 130 4.53 4.65 -4.25
C GLY A 130 4.21 3.24 -3.74
N THR A 131 3.83 3.14 -2.48
CA THR A 131 3.59 1.91 -1.73
C THR A 131 4.85 1.07 -1.51
N TYR A 132 4.72 -0.19 -1.10
CA TYR A 132 5.83 -1.15 -1.06
C TYR A 132 5.54 -2.42 -1.87
N PHE A 133 4.73 -2.25 -2.93
CA PHE A 133 4.41 -3.31 -3.87
C PHE A 133 4.84 -2.91 -5.29
N LEU A 134 5.37 -3.87 -6.01
CA LEU A 134 5.71 -3.76 -7.41
C LEU A 134 4.84 -4.73 -8.21
N ASN A 135 4.24 -4.26 -9.27
CA ASN A 135 3.52 -5.10 -10.20
C ASN A 135 4.45 -5.53 -11.34
N ILE A 136 4.43 -6.83 -11.65
CA ILE A 136 5.23 -7.43 -12.72
C ILE A 136 4.30 -8.21 -13.65
N ASP A 137 4.43 -7.97 -14.95
CA ASP A 137 3.73 -8.70 -15.99
C ASP A 137 4.57 -9.91 -16.39
N TYR A 138 3.94 -11.09 -16.49
CA TYR A 138 4.56 -12.36 -16.84
C TYR A 138 4.07 -12.92 -18.18
N SER A 139 3.40 -12.14 -19.00
CA SER A 139 2.79 -12.58 -20.26
C SER A 139 3.78 -13.17 -21.26
N ALA A 140 5.06 -12.79 -21.17
CA ALA A 140 6.15 -13.36 -21.97
C ALA A 140 6.61 -14.75 -21.47
N ILE A 141 6.22 -15.16 -20.27
CA ILE A 141 6.71 -16.37 -19.59
C ILE A 141 5.68 -17.49 -19.69
N SER A 142 4.41 -17.19 -19.37
CA SER A 142 3.36 -18.21 -19.24
C SER A 142 2.00 -17.68 -19.68
N GLN A 143 1.16 -18.60 -20.18
CA GLN A 143 -0.26 -18.36 -20.48
C GLN A 143 -1.18 -18.83 -19.35
N GLU A 144 -0.63 -19.33 -18.24
CA GLU A 144 -1.41 -19.69 -17.07
C GLU A 144 -2.16 -18.48 -16.50
N LYS A 145 -3.29 -18.75 -15.85
CA LYS A 145 -3.99 -17.72 -15.10
C LYS A 145 -3.14 -17.26 -13.91
N GLU A 146 -3.34 -16.01 -13.48
CA GLU A 146 -2.54 -15.39 -12.42
C GLU A 146 -2.46 -16.22 -11.13
N PHE A 147 -3.59 -16.81 -10.69
CA PHE A 147 -3.60 -17.63 -9.49
C PHE A 147 -2.76 -18.91 -9.64
N GLU A 148 -2.91 -19.61 -10.77
CA GLU A 148 -2.17 -20.82 -11.07
C GLU A 148 -0.67 -20.53 -11.16
N PHE A 149 -0.30 -19.46 -11.88
CA PHE A 149 1.09 -19.06 -12.03
C PHE A 149 1.71 -18.61 -10.68
N ALA A 150 0.99 -17.87 -9.85
CA ALA A 150 1.44 -17.52 -8.49
C ALA A 150 1.65 -18.77 -7.61
N CYS A 151 0.78 -19.79 -7.75
CA CYS A 151 0.94 -21.07 -7.09
C CYS A 151 2.15 -21.86 -7.59
N SER A 152 2.40 -21.86 -8.92
CA SER A 152 3.58 -22.50 -9.53
C SER A 152 4.87 -21.84 -9.05
N LEU A 153 4.96 -20.51 -9.06
CA LEU A 153 6.10 -19.78 -8.51
C LEU A 153 6.37 -20.13 -7.04
N THR A 154 5.31 -20.26 -6.25
CA THR A 154 5.46 -20.61 -4.83
C THR A 154 5.94 -22.04 -4.65
N ARG A 155 5.38 -23.01 -5.39
CA ARG A 155 5.74 -24.44 -5.26
C ARG A 155 7.13 -24.74 -5.79
N GLU A 156 7.45 -24.24 -6.97
CA GLU A 156 8.65 -24.62 -7.72
C GLU A 156 9.84 -23.70 -7.38
N HIS A 157 9.58 -22.40 -7.29
CA HIS A 157 10.63 -21.39 -7.11
C HIS A 157 10.69 -20.79 -5.70
N LYS A 158 9.74 -21.13 -4.79
CA LYS A 158 9.67 -20.62 -3.41
C LYS A 158 9.47 -19.09 -3.34
N ILE A 159 8.89 -18.52 -4.37
CA ILE A 159 8.56 -17.09 -4.45
C ILE A 159 7.04 -16.92 -4.30
N ALA A 160 6.60 -16.31 -3.20
CA ALA A 160 5.20 -15.98 -2.97
C ALA A 160 4.86 -14.62 -3.58
N THR A 161 3.88 -14.61 -4.48
CA THR A 161 3.34 -13.42 -5.12
C THR A 161 1.83 -13.37 -4.93
N ILE A 162 1.21 -12.24 -5.25
CA ILE A 162 -0.25 -12.08 -5.18
C ILE A 162 -0.78 -11.84 -6.60
N PRO A 163 -1.71 -12.67 -7.10
CA PRO A 163 -2.35 -12.44 -8.39
C PRO A 163 -3.16 -11.14 -8.35
N LEU A 164 -3.02 -10.28 -9.36
CA LEU A 164 -3.72 -9.00 -9.39
C LEU A 164 -5.24 -9.18 -9.53
N SER A 165 -5.68 -10.25 -10.20
CA SER A 165 -7.08 -10.65 -10.35
C SER A 165 -7.82 -10.85 -9.02
N ALA A 166 -7.10 -11.13 -7.92
CA ALA A 166 -7.69 -11.26 -6.58
C ALA A 166 -8.33 -9.95 -6.07
N PHE A 167 -8.02 -8.81 -6.67
CA PHE A 167 -8.56 -7.50 -6.29
C PHE A 167 -9.74 -7.04 -7.14
N TYR A 168 -10.16 -7.83 -8.13
CA TYR A 168 -11.26 -7.51 -9.02
C TYR A 168 -12.47 -8.40 -8.74
N LYS A 169 -13.66 -7.84 -8.90
CA LYS A 169 -14.93 -8.58 -8.77
C LYS A 169 -15.02 -9.71 -9.80
N GLU A 170 -14.64 -9.42 -11.02
CA GLU A 170 -14.48 -10.41 -12.09
C GLU A 170 -12.99 -10.70 -12.21
N ALA A 171 -12.57 -11.92 -11.92
CA ALA A 171 -11.17 -12.34 -11.92
C ALA A 171 -10.57 -12.27 -13.35
N THR A 172 -10.48 -11.06 -13.89
CA THR A 172 -9.89 -10.78 -15.20
C THR A 172 -8.40 -11.11 -15.15
N ASN A 173 -7.98 -12.05 -15.99
CA ASN A 173 -6.57 -12.41 -16.12
C ASN A 173 -5.81 -11.34 -16.90
N GLN A 174 -5.02 -10.52 -16.22
CA GLN A 174 -4.16 -9.49 -16.81
C GLN A 174 -2.72 -9.98 -16.97
N GLN A 175 -2.42 -11.20 -16.51
CA GLN A 175 -1.07 -11.77 -16.43
C GLN A 175 -0.12 -10.93 -15.59
N VAL A 176 -0.62 -10.32 -14.51
CA VAL A 176 0.13 -9.44 -13.61
C VAL A 176 0.15 -10.00 -12.19
N LEU A 177 1.33 -10.03 -11.60
CA LEU A 177 1.55 -10.40 -10.21
C LEU A 177 2.03 -9.20 -9.40
N ARG A 178 1.56 -9.10 -8.16
CA ARG A 178 2.04 -8.11 -7.18
C ARG A 178 3.11 -8.72 -6.28
N VAL A 179 4.26 -8.10 -6.24
CA VAL A 179 5.42 -8.49 -5.41
C VAL A 179 5.62 -7.47 -4.30
N CYS A 180 5.84 -7.94 -3.07
CA CYS A 180 6.12 -7.07 -1.91
C CYS A 180 7.64 -6.90 -1.74
N PHE A 181 8.14 -5.66 -1.80
CA PHE A 181 9.55 -5.36 -1.55
C PHE A 181 9.84 -4.83 -0.12
N ALA A 182 8.86 -4.82 0.78
CA ALA A 182 9.09 -4.57 2.20
C ALA A 182 9.76 -5.79 2.86
N LYS A 183 10.98 -6.09 2.44
CA LYS A 183 11.79 -7.24 2.84
C LYS A 183 13.22 -6.78 3.14
N LYS A 184 14.03 -7.67 3.75
CA LYS A 184 15.47 -7.46 3.86
C LYS A 184 16.11 -7.47 2.47
N ASP A 185 17.20 -6.74 2.30
CA ASP A 185 17.90 -6.65 1.01
C ASP A 185 18.38 -8.02 0.53
N GLU A 186 18.90 -8.87 1.43
CA GLU A 186 19.30 -10.24 1.11
C GLU A 186 18.14 -11.09 0.56
N THR A 187 16.92 -10.87 1.08
CA THR A 187 15.71 -11.56 0.59
C THR A 187 15.34 -11.09 -0.82
N LEU A 188 15.45 -9.78 -1.07
CA LEU A 188 15.19 -9.20 -2.39
C LEU A 188 16.21 -9.69 -3.41
N LEU A 189 17.51 -9.71 -3.07
CA LEU A 189 18.56 -10.21 -3.95
C LEU A 189 18.36 -11.69 -4.31
N LYS A 190 18.01 -12.53 -3.33
CA LYS A 190 17.68 -13.96 -3.60
C LYS A 190 16.44 -14.08 -4.50
N ALA A 191 15.42 -13.25 -4.28
CA ALA A 191 14.24 -13.26 -5.15
C ALA A 191 14.59 -12.87 -6.58
N VAL A 192 15.44 -11.85 -6.77
CA VAL A 192 15.95 -11.43 -8.09
C VAL A 192 16.69 -12.60 -8.78
N GLU A 193 17.61 -13.28 -8.08
CA GLU A 193 18.34 -14.44 -8.64
C GLU A 193 17.41 -15.55 -9.13
N ILE A 194 16.33 -15.78 -8.39
CA ILE A 194 15.35 -16.82 -8.74
C ILE A 194 14.49 -16.38 -9.91
N LEU A 195 13.93 -15.17 -9.84
CA LEU A 195 13.01 -14.65 -10.87
C LEU A 195 13.70 -14.45 -12.23
N ASN A 196 15.01 -14.18 -12.25
CA ASN A 196 15.77 -14.13 -13.50
C ASN A 196 15.98 -15.50 -14.18
N LYS A 197 15.62 -16.60 -13.51
CA LYS A 197 15.73 -17.98 -14.04
C LYS A 197 14.38 -18.58 -14.44
N VAL A 198 13.31 -17.85 -14.14
CA VAL A 198 11.95 -18.22 -14.54
C VAL A 198 11.72 -17.85 -16.01
#